data_432aa18f51ad41f77056d41b7f8fdfa1
#
_entry.id   432aa18f51ad41f77056d41b7f8fdfa1
#
_cell.length_a   1.000
_cell.length_b   1.000
_cell.length_c   1.000
_cell.angle_alpha   90.00
_cell.angle_beta   90.00
_cell.angle_gamma   90.00
#
_symmetry.space_group_name_H-M   'P 1'
#
loop_
_entity.id
_entity.type
_entity.pdbx_description
1 polymer ?
#
loop_
_entity_poly.entity_id
_entity_poly.type
_entity_poly.pdbx_seq_one_letter_code
_entity_poly.pdbx_strand_id
1 'polypeptide(L)'
;MHAPYRIKRYRFFEIGQDHYYYDDMQTEEEITNLVNTSYMPLCQTLVEMIRLSKGKFHCAISVSGTLLEMLEQFAPEMMDKLKELAATGCVEFVATPYAYSLAEVYSETEAAEQLQRQQAMVKELFGLQSNVVFGTELLYSDEIAIWLQKQGYKAVMTEGAKHVLSWKSPNYVYSSSSAPKLKVLLRNANLSDELAFHFSDPAWSNYPMDAEKYASQLAAIPEEEQVVNIWVGAETFGMRQNAGTGIFDFLKALPYFALERGIGFLTPTEVVKKVSATDSVVVPYPMTWAGEAKDLSTYNGNDLQQEAIKKLYAVAERVHLCQDKQLKRDWLMLQDVNYLHFMNHIDQGATHFESAYDAFINYMNVLADFLQRVDEQYPTTVENEELNELLKTINNQEKEIASLEKEIRDLKKRAREEKKKK
;
A
#
# COMPACT_ATOMS: atom_id res chain seq x y z
N MET A 1 0.25 -2.01 6.69
CA MET A 1 -0.54 -3.20 7.10
C MET A 1 -1.19 -3.82 5.87
N HIS A 2 -0.85 -5.07 5.59
CA HIS A 2 -1.43 -5.84 4.51
C HIS A 2 -1.22 -7.34 4.78
N ALA A 3 -2.14 -8.18 4.32
CA ALA A 3 -2.01 -9.63 4.26
C ALA A 3 -2.79 -10.13 3.04
N PRO A 4 -2.28 -11.13 2.30
CA PRO A 4 -3.00 -11.70 1.19
C PRO A 4 -4.13 -12.61 1.67
N TYR A 5 -5.17 -12.75 0.86
CA TYR A 5 -6.08 -13.89 1.01
C TYR A 5 -5.33 -15.19 0.69
N ARG A 6 -5.55 -16.23 1.46
CA ARG A 6 -4.93 -17.52 1.19
C ARG A 6 -5.62 -18.17 -0.01
N ILE A 7 -4.87 -18.39 -1.12
CA ILE A 7 -5.35 -19.21 -2.24
C ILE A 7 -5.25 -20.68 -1.82
N LYS A 8 -6.35 -21.44 -1.97
CA LYS A 8 -6.38 -22.87 -1.71
C LYS A 8 -5.51 -23.64 -2.71
N ARG A 9 -5.17 -24.87 -2.39
CA ARG A 9 -4.59 -25.80 -3.38
C ARG A 9 -5.60 -26.06 -4.47
N TYR A 10 -5.33 -25.51 -5.67
CA TYR A 10 -6.21 -25.57 -6.84
C TYR A 10 -5.59 -26.44 -7.93
N ARG A 11 -6.21 -27.57 -8.24
CA ARG A 11 -5.66 -28.57 -9.12
C ARG A 11 -6.16 -28.35 -10.56
N PHE A 12 -5.37 -28.81 -11.53
CA PHE A 12 -5.68 -28.67 -12.95
C PHE A 12 -7.09 -29.19 -13.35
N PHE A 13 -7.58 -30.27 -12.75
CA PHE A 13 -8.89 -30.82 -13.06
C PHE A 13 -10.07 -30.10 -12.36
N GLU A 14 -9.78 -29.13 -11.53
CA GLU A 14 -10.81 -28.26 -10.92
C GLU A 14 -11.16 -27.08 -11.85
N ILE A 15 -10.33 -26.82 -12.89
CA ILE A 15 -10.57 -25.77 -13.89
C ILE A 15 -11.91 -26.04 -14.59
N GLY A 16 -12.78 -25.01 -14.65
CA GLY A 16 -14.12 -25.08 -15.22
C GLY A 16 -15.17 -25.78 -14.36
N GLN A 17 -14.84 -26.17 -13.12
CA GLN A 17 -15.76 -26.88 -12.22
C GLN A 17 -15.93 -26.19 -10.88
N ASP A 18 -14.88 -25.60 -10.32
CA ASP A 18 -14.89 -24.90 -9.04
C ASP A 18 -14.32 -23.49 -9.20
N HIS A 19 -15.18 -22.48 -8.99
CA HIS A 19 -14.86 -21.08 -9.18
C HIS A 19 -14.57 -20.35 -7.85
N TYR A 20 -14.40 -21.09 -6.75
CA TYR A 20 -14.00 -20.54 -5.48
C TYR A 20 -12.52 -20.83 -5.20
N TYR A 21 -11.69 -19.81 -5.12
CA TYR A 21 -10.23 -19.93 -5.14
C TYR A 21 -9.58 -19.86 -3.77
N TYR A 22 -10.31 -19.51 -2.72
CA TYR A 22 -9.76 -19.10 -1.43
C TYR A 22 -9.92 -20.17 -0.36
N ASP A 23 -9.02 -20.14 0.62
CA ASP A 23 -9.08 -20.95 1.85
C ASP A 23 -9.41 -20.02 3.02
N ASP A 24 -10.70 -19.89 3.31
CA ASP A 24 -11.19 -18.98 4.35
C ASP A 24 -10.70 -19.40 5.74
N MET A 25 -10.61 -20.70 6.02
CA MET A 25 -10.21 -21.17 7.33
C MET A 25 -8.73 -20.85 7.61
N GLN A 26 -7.84 -21.08 6.64
CA GLN A 26 -6.44 -20.70 6.78
C GLN A 26 -6.25 -19.18 6.78
N THR A 27 -7.05 -18.45 6.00
CA THR A 27 -7.03 -16.98 6.02
C THR A 27 -7.43 -16.45 7.40
N GLU A 28 -8.50 -16.98 8.01
CA GLU A 28 -8.93 -16.62 9.36
C GLU A 28 -7.86 -16.90 10.41
N GLU A 29 -7.22 -18.07 10.35
CA GLU A 29 -6.14 -18.46 11.27
C GLU A 29 -4.95 -17.49 11.15
N GLU A 30 -4.53 -17.17 9.93
CA GLU A 30 -3.41 -16.26 9.69
C GLU A 30 -3.72 -14.83 10.12
N ILE A 31 -4.91 -14.32 9.79
CA ILE A 31 -5.35 -12.97 10.22
C ILE A 31 -5.46 -12.89 11.73
N THR A 32 -6.04 -13.91 12.38
CA THR A 32 -6.14 -13.97 13.84
C THR A 32 -4.77 -13.97 14.51
N ASN A 33 -3.84 -14.78 13.99
CA ASN A 33 -2.47 -14.80 14.51
C ASN A 33 -1.76 -13.45 14.31
N LEU A 34 -1.87 -12.85 13.12
CA LEU A 34 -1.26 -11.57 12.78
C LEU A 34 -1.81 -10.43 13.65
N VAL A 35 -3.12 -10.40 13.85
CA VAL A 35 -3.79 -9.42 14.73
C VAL A 35 -3.29 -9.59 16.17
N ASN A 36 -3.29 -10.80 16.71
CA ASN A 36 -2.93 -11.03 18.11
C ASN A 36 -1.45 -10.79 18.41
N THR A 37 -0.56 -11.15 17.48
CA THR A 37 0.88 -11.03 17.70
C THR A 37 1.46 -9.68 17.32
N SER A 38 0.85 -8.98 16.36
CA SER A 38 1.41 -7.73 15.79
C SER A 38 0.44 -6.57 15.81
N TYR A 39 -0.65 -6.63 15.05
CA TYR A 39 -1.46 -5.44 14.77
C TYR A 39 -2.16 -4.86 15.99
N MET A 40 -2.75 -5.71 16.83
CA MET A 40 -3.41 -5.25 18.06
C MET A 40 -2.42 -4.67 19.07
N PRO A 41 -1.31 -5.37 19.43
CA PRO A 41 -0.29 -4.80 20.31
C PRO A 41 0.34 -3.49 19.77
N LEU A 42 0.60 -3.42 18.46
CA LEU A 42 1.13 -2.21 17.82
C LEU A 42 0.14 -1.05 17.96
N CYS A 43 -1.13 -1.24 17.59
CA CYS A 43 -2.12 -0.18 17.65
C CYS A 43 -2.43 0.26 19.08
N GLN A 44 -2.42 -0.66 20.05
CA GLN A 44 -2.50 -0.32 21.48
C GLN A 44 -1.30 0.56 21.90
N THR A 45 -0.10 0.19 21.47
CA THR A 45 1.11 0.96 21.73
C THR A 45 1.05 2.36 21.13
N LEU A 46 0.58 2.50 19.87
CA LEU A 46 0.40 3.80 19.22
C LEU A 46 -0.60 4.70 19.98
N VAL A 47 -1.72 4.14 20.47
CA VAL A 47 -2.66 4.89 21.32
C VAL A 47 -1.98 5.37 22.60
N GLU A 48 -1.17 4.52 23.24
CA GLU A 48 -0.41 4.90 24.45
C GLU A 48 0.63 5.99 24.14
N MET A 49 1.37 5.89 23.03
CA MET A 49 2.34 6.90 22.60
C MET A 49 1.68 8.27 22.40
N ILE A 50 0.51 8.30 21.75
CA ILE A 50 -0.28 9.54 21.55
C ILE A 50 -0.71 10.10 22.90
N ARG A 51 -1.25 9.26 23.80
CA ARG A 51 -1.69 9.67 25.13
C ARG A 51 -0.56 10.21 26.00
N LEU A 52 0.56 9.47 26.07
CA LEU A 52 1.73 9.84 26.89
C LEU A 52 2.40 11.11 26.39
N SER A 53 2.45 11.32 25.09
CA SER A 53 2.96 12.54 24.45
C SER A 53 1.97 13.72 24.49
N LYS A 54 0.78 13.55 25.08
CA LYS A 54 -0.29 14.56 25.10
C LYS A 54 -0.68 15.03 23.69
N GLY A 55 -0.79 14.09 22.74
CA GLY A 55 -1.14 14.37 21.35
C GLY A 55 -0.01 14.98 20.51
N LYS A 56 1.25 14.95 20.96
CA LYS A 56 2.39 15.45 20.19
C LYS A 56 3.01 14.40 19.27
N PHE A 57 2.72 13.11 19.51
CA PHE A 57 3.14 12.03 18.62
C PHE A 57 2.11 11.88 17.51
N HIS A 58 2.56 12.09 16.26
CA HIS A 58 1.78 11.88 15.05
C HIS A 58 2.43 10.79 14.20
N CYS A 59 1.62 10.00 13.51
CA CYS A 59 2.12 8.97 12.61
C CYS A 59 1.16 8.74 11.44
N ALA A 60 1.55 7.85 10.53
CA ALA A 60 0.70 7.40 9.44
C ALA A 60 0.61 5.88 9.40
N ILE A 61 -0.51 5.37 8.93
CA ILE A 61 -0.77 3.96 8.68
C ILE A 61 -1.20 3.79 7.22
N SER A 62 -0.55 2.87 6.51
CA SER A 62 -1.04 2.33 5.26
C SER A 62 -1.75 1.01 5.56
N VAL A 63 -2.99 0.87 5.09
CA VAL A 63 -3.78 -0.35 5.23
C VAL A 63 -4.53 -0.63 3.93
N SER A 64 -4.35 -1.82 3.36
CA SER A 64 -5.02 -2.20 2.12
C SER A 64 -6.53 -2.42 2.34
N GLY A 65 -7.32 -2.20 1.30
CA GLY A 65 -8.77 -2.43 1.37
C GLY A 65 -9.11 -3.89 1.60
N THR A 66 -8.36 -4.81 0.99
CA THR A 66 -8.53 -6.26 1.20
C THR A 66 -8.27 -6.67 2.65
N LEU A 67 -7.25 -6.09 3.29
CA LEU A 67 -7.04 -6.34 4.73
C LEU A 67 -8.18 -5.77 5.57
N LEU A 68 -8.69 -4.58 5.27
CA LEU A 68 -9.85 -4.03 6.01
C LEU A 68 -11.07 -4.95 5.91
N GLU A 69 -11.37 -5.51 4.72
CA GLU A 69 -12.45 -6.50 4.55
C GLU A 69 -12.22 -7.75 5.42
N MET A 70 -10.99 -8.28 5.44
CA MET A 70 -10.64 -9.45 6.28
C MET A 70 -10.74 -9.15 7.77
N LEU A 71 -10.34 -7.95 8.20
CA LEU A 71 -10.47 -7.54 9.60
C LEU A 71 -11.93 -7.38 10.02
N GLU A 72 -12.80 -6.84 9.15
CA GLU A 72 -14.24 -6.79 9.43
C GLU A 72 -14.84 -8.18 9.60
N GLN A 73 -14.39 -9.15 8.83
CA GLN A 73 -14.89 -10.51 8.84
C GLN A 73 -14.33 -11.36 9.98
N PHE A 74 -13.02 -11.34 10.20
CA PHE A 74 -12.32 -12.30 11.07
C PHE A 74 -11.81 -11.71 12.39
N ALA A 75 -11.68 -10.37 12.48
CA ALA A 75 -11.13 -9.69 13.67
C ALA A 75 -11.79 -8.31 13.91
N PRO A 76 -13.10 -8.25 14.14
CA PRO A 76 -13.83 -6.98 14.27
C PRO A 76 -13.31 -6.09 15.39
N GLU A 77 -12.75 -6.66 16.47
CA GLU A 77 -12.10 -5.93 17.55
C GLU A 77 -10.88 -5.11 17.07
N MET A 78 -10.20 -5.56 16.03
CA MET A 78 -9.12 -4.80 15.41
C MET A 78 -9.65 -3.57 14.66
N MET A 79 -10.82 -3.68 14.03
CA MET A 79 -11.49 -2.53 13.41
C MET A 79 -11.86 -1.45 14.43
N ASP A 80 -12.33 -1.85 15.60
CA ASP A 80 -12.61 -0.90 16.69
C ASP A 80 -11.34 -0.19 17.18
N LYS A 81 -10.21 -0.91 17.21
CA LYS A 81 -8.91 -0.32 17.57
C LYS A 81 -8.42 0.66 16.49
N LEU A 82 -8.60 0.38 15.20
CA LEU A 82 -8.30 1.33 14.12
C LEU A 82 -9.19 2.58 14.19
N LYS A 83 -10.48 2.43 14.51
CA LYS A 83 -11.38 3.57 14.75
C LYS A 83 -10.96 4.41 15.95
N GLU A 84 -10.51 3.78 17.04
CA GLU A 84 -9.93 4.49 18.20
C GLU A 84 -8.72 5.33 17.79
N LEU A 85 -7.78 4.76 17.02
CA LEU A 85 -6.62 5.48 16.49
C LEU A 85 -7.03 6.66 15.61
N ALA A 86 -7.96 6.45 14.68
CA ALA A 86 -8.49 7.51 13.82
C ALA A 86 -9.11 8.67 14.61
N ALA A 87 -9.85 8.34 15.67
CA ALA A 87 -10.50 9.33 16.54
C ALA A 87 -9.52 10.20 17.34
N THR A 88 -8.25 9.79 17.49
CA THR A 88 -7.22 10.62 18.15
C THR A 88 -6.88 11.90 17.39
N GLY A 89 -7.12 11.94 16.07
CA GLY A 89 -6.69 13.03 15.19
C GLY A 89 -5.17 13.11 14.96
N CYS A 90 -4.38 12.17 15.49
CA CYS A 90 -2.93 12.13 15.40
C CYS A 90 -2.43 11.09 14.37
N VAL A 91 -3.32 10.34 13.74
CA VAL A 91 -2.97 9.28 12.79
C VAL A 91 -3.57 9.59 11.41
N GLU A 92 -2.74 9.54 10.38
CA GLU A 92 -3.16 9.64 8.98
C GLU A 92 -3.24 8.25 8.36
N PHE A 93 -4.38 7.91 7.74
CA PHE A 93 -4.54 6.72 6.91
C PHE A 93 -4.24 7.10 5.47
N VAL A 94 -3.04 6.76 4.98
CA VAL A 94 -2.58 7.13 3.64
C VAL A 94 -3.26 6.31 2.56
N ALA A 95 -3.35 6.88 1.34
CA ALA A 95 -3.86 6.16 0.19
C ALA A 95 -2.90 5.03 -0.22
N THR A 96 -3.44 3.86 -0.48
CA THR A 96 -2.68 2.70 -0.98
C THR A 96 -3.56 1.87 -1.92
N PRO A 97 -3.00 1.08 -2.88
CA PRO A 97 -3.80 0.20 -3.71
C PRO A 97 -4.67 -0.74 -2.89
N TYR A 98 -5.94 -0.86 -3.27
CA TYR A 98 -6.94 -1.63 -2.53
C TYR A 98 -6.53 -3.09 -2.30
N ALA A 99 -6.06 -3.75 -3.36
CA ALA A 99 -5.61 -5.14 -3.35
C ALA A 99 -4.09 -5.28 -3.13
N TYR A 100 -3.40 -4.19 -2.79
CA TYR A 100 -1.93 -4.19 -2.65
C TYR A 100 -1.23 -4.73 -3.89
N SER A 101 -1.65 -4.25 -5.05
CA SER A 101 -1.25 -4.70 -6.37
C SER A 101 -0.13 -3.84 -6.99
N LEU A 102 0.41 -4.28 -8.12
CA LEU A 102 1.32 -3.49 -8.95
C LEU A 102 0.59 -2.78 -10.09
N ALA A 103 -0.70 -2.49 -9.93
CA ALA A 103 -1.52 -1.89 -10.98
C ALA A 103 -0.96 -0.56 -11.50
N GLU A 104 -0.24 0.21 -10.66
CA GLU A 104 0.42 1.46 -11.07
C GLU A 104 1.42 1.29 -12.23
N VAL A 105 1.93 0.07 -12.44
CA VAL A 105 2.86 -0.25 -13.55
C VAL A 105 2.11 -0.81 -14.76
N TYR A 106 1.03 -1.56 -14.54
CA TYR A 106 0.43 -2.39 -15.59
C TYR A 106 -0.92 -1.88 -16.10
N SER A 107 -1.66 -1.07 -15.31
CA SER A 107 -2.97 -0.54 -15.69
C SER A 107 -3.33 0.72 -14.89
N GLU A 108 -3.13 1.89 -15.50
CA GLU A 108 -3.47 3.18 -14.85
C GLU A 108 -4.95 3.26 -14.42
N THR A 109 -5.86 2.67 -15.21
CA THR A 109 -7.30 2.64 -14.90
C THR A 109 -7.55 1.85 -13.62
N GLU A 110 -6.99 0.64 -13.52
CA GLU A 110 -7.11 -0.21 -12.35
C GLU A 110 -6.47 0.44 -11.11
N ALA A 111 -5.27 1.00 -11.27
CA ALA A 111 -4.61 1.71 -10.19
C ALA A 111 -5.47 2.85 -9.63
N ALA A 112 -6.10 3.64 -10.52
CA ALA A 112 -7.01 4.71 -10.11
C ALA A 112 -8.24 4.17 -9.36
N GLU A 113 -8.86 3.11 -9.86
CA GLU A 113 -10.02 2.49 -9.21
C GLU A 113 -9.65 1.92 -7.84
N GLN A 114 -8.51 1.25 -7.70
CA GLN A 114 -8.05 0.72 -6.42
C GLN A 114 -7.77 1.81 -5.40
N LEU A 115 -7.07 2.88 -5.75
CA LEU A 115 -6.80 4.00 -4.84
C LEU A 115 -8.09 4.70 -4.42
N GLN A 116 -9.01 4.95 -5.35
CA GLN A 116 -10.31 5.57 -5.05
C GLN A 116 -11.15 4.69 -4.13
N ARG A 117 -11.21 3.38 -4.40
CA ARG A 117 -11.96 2.42 -3.59
C ARG A 117 -11.42 2.33 -2.17
N GLN A 118 -10.09 2.25 -2.00
CA GLN A 118 -9.46 2.23 -0.68
C GLN A 118 -9.76 3.53 0.09
N GLN A 119 -9.61 4.70 -0.54
CA GLN A 119 -9.90 5.99 0.10
C GLN A 119 -11.39 6.15 0.43
N ALA A 120 -12.29 5.63 -0.39
CA ALA A 120 -13.73 5.61 -0.08
C ALA A 120 -14.02 4.77 1.17
N MET A 121 -13.41 3.59 1.28
CA MET A 121 -13.54 2.71 2.44
C MET A 121 -12.94 3.35 3.71
N VAL A 122 -11.76 3.94 3.63
CA VAL A 122 -11.15 4.68 4.76
C VAL A 122 -12.04 5.84 5.22
N LYS A 123 -12.64 6.55 4.27
CA LYS A 123 -13.58 7.64 4.58
C LYS A 123 -14.87 7.14 5.24
N GLU A 124 -15.39 6.03 4.78
CA GLU A 124 -16.59 5.40 5.36
C GLU A 124 -16.33 4.92 6.79
N LEU A 125 -15.24 4.20 7.00
CA LEU A 125 -14.91 3.56 8.28
C LEU A 125 -14.39 4.53 9.34
N PHE A 126 -13.58 5.52 8.92
CA PHE A 126 -12.82 6.39 9.83
C PHE A 126 -13.12 7.89 9.67
N GLY A 127 -13.89 8.30 8.67
CA GLY A 127 -14.16 9.72 8.39
C GLY A 127 -12.96 10.50 7.83
N LEU A 128 -11.86 9.81 7.48
CA LEU A 128 -10.58 10.39 7.08
C LEU A 128 -10.33 10.23 5.57
N GLN A 129 -9.47 11.08 5.03
CA GLN A 129 -9.02 11.00 3.64
C GLN A 129 -7.62 11.60 3.54
N SER A 130 -6.74 10.97 2.76
CA SER A 130 -5.37 11.45 2.52
C SER A 130 -5.14 11.78 1.04
N ASN A 131 -4.28 12.78 0.81
CA ASN A 131 -3.77 13.13 -0.52
C ASN A 131 -2.30 12.66 -0.69
N VAL A 132 -1.83 11.78 0.18
CA VAL A 132 -0.51 11.15 0.14
C VAL A 132 -0.67 9.69 -0.19
N VAL A 133 0.12 9.21 -1.14
CA VAL A 133 0.09 7.82 -1.58
C VAL A 133 1.27 7.05 -1.00
N PHE A 134 0.99 5.86 -0.50
CA PHE A 134 1.94 4.81 -0.20
C PHE A 134 1.71 3.70 -1.24
N GLY A 135 2.51 3.69 -2.31
CA GLY A 135 2.44 2.66 -3.33
C GLY A 135 2.80 1.29 -2.77
N THR A 136 2.31 0.23 -3.39
CA THR A 136 2.66 -1.14 -3.01
C THR A 136 4.18 -1.30 -2.94
N GLU A 137 4.69 -1.75 -1.78
CA GLU A 137 6.14 -1.94 -1.57
C GLU A 137 6.97 -0.67 -1.83
N LEU A 138 6.41 0.53 -1.55
CA LEU A 138 7.02 1.83 -1.85
C LEU A 138 7.28 2.05 -3.34
N LEU A 139 6.49 1.42 -4.20
CA LEU A 139 6.58 1.51 -5.66
C LEU A 139 6.52 2.97 -6.13
N TYR A 140 7.50 3.34 -6.95
CA TYR A 140 7.59 4.68 -7.51
C TYR A 140 8.41 4.71 -8.81
N SER A 141 8.02 5.57 -9.74
CA SER A 141 8.79 6.00 -10.91
C SER A 141 8.33 7.39 -11.36
N ASP A 142 9.06 7.99 -12.29
CA ASP A 142 8.67 9.28 -12.89
C ASP A 142 7.34 9.18 -13.64
N GLU A 143 7.01 8.05 -14.25
CA GLU A 143 5.72 7.81 -14.92
C GLU A 143 4.58 7.76 -13.89
N ILE A 144 4.78 7.01 -12.81
CA ILE A 144 3.83 6.96 -11.68
C ILE A 144 3.63 8.36 -11.07
N ALA A 145 4.69 9.14 -10.94
CA ALA A 145 4.60 10.51 -10.43
C ALA A 145 3.73 11.43 -11.30
N ILE A 146 3.89 11.36 -12.63
CA ILE A 146 3.08 12.12 -13.59
C ILE A 146 1.61 11.73 -13.44
N TRP A 147 1.33 10.42 -13.37
CA TRP A 147 -0.01 9.91 -13.21
C TRP A 147 -0.64 10.31 -11.87
N LEU A 148 0.06 10.14 -10.74
CA LEU A 148 -0.42 10.57 -9.41
C LEU A 148 -0.73 12.07 -9.35
N GLN A 149 0.12 12.90 -9.96
CA GLN A 149 -0.14 14.34 -10.03
C GLN A 149 -1.41 14.65 -10.83
N LYS A 150 -1.69 13.93 -11.93
CA LYS A 150 -2.92 14.07 -12.72
C LYS A 150 -4.15 13.63 -11.89
N GLN A 151 -4.03 12.60 -11.06
CA GLN A 151 -5.08 12.17 -10.13
C GLN A 151 -5.31 13.15 -8.97
N GLY A 152 -4.45 14.16 -8.81
CA GLY A 152 -4.60 15.23 -7.80
C GLY A 152 -3.90 14.97 -6.47
N TYR A 153 -3.15 13.88 -6.33
CA TYR A 153 -2.34 13.60 -5.15
C TYR A 153 -1.25 14.67 -4.96
N LYS A 154 -0.83 14.88 -3.72
CA LYS A 154 0.11 15.93 -3.32
C LYS A 154 1.49 15.39 -2.97
N ALA A 155 1.56 14.15 -2.54
CA ALA A 155 2.83 13.49 -2.27
C ALA A 155 2.73 11.97 -2.47
N VAL A 156 3.89 11.37 -2.65
CA VAL A 156 4.10 9.94 -2.67
C VAL A 156 5.24 9.59 -1.72
N MET A 157 5.10 8.45 -1.07
CA MET A 157 6.09 7.85 -0.19
C MET A 157 6.85 6.77 -0.95
N THR A 158 8.20 6.80 -0.92
CA THR A 158 9.02 5.83 -1.63
C THR A 158 10.36 5.58 -0.94
N GLU A 159 11.15 4.64 -1.44
CA GLU A 159 12.44 4.25 -0.87
C GLU A 159 13.52 5.33 -1.11
N GLY A 160 14.37 5.55 -0.11
CA GLY A 160 15.57 6.38 -0.22
C GLY A 160 16.75 5.61 -0.83
N ALA A 161 16.56 5.09 -2.04
CA ALA A 161 17.55 4.21 -2.68
C ALA A 161 18.84 4.95 -3.06
N LYS A 162 19.99 4.37 -2.72
CA LYS A 162 21.33 4.98 -2.94
C LYS A 162 21.60 5.28 -4.42
N HIS A 163 21.14 4.44 -5.35
CA HIS A 163 21.35 4.64 -6.78
C HIS A 163 20.56 5.83 -7.34
N VAL A 164 19.45 6.22 -6.67
CA VAL A 164 18.67 7.42 -7.00
C VAL A 164 19.24 8.66 -6.31
N LEU A 165 19.55 8.54 -5.03
CA LEU A 165 20.03 9.66 -4.23
C LEU A 165 21.48 10.04 -4.53
N SER A 166 22.32 9.06 -4.91
CA SER A 166 23.76 9.26 -5.06
C SER A 166 24.37 9.80 -3.76
N TRP A 167 24.75 11.08 -3.72
CA TRP A 167 25.29 11.77 -2.54
C TRP A 167 24.24 12.52 -1.71
N LYS A 168 22.98 12.61 -2.20
CA LYS A 168 21.90 13.33 -1.51
C LYS A 168 21.40 12.55 -0.29
N SER A 169 20.94 13.27 0.74
CA SER A 169 20.32 12.67 1.91
C SER A 169 18.85 12.35 1.67
N PRO A 170 18.31 11.24 2.20
CA PRO A 170 16.85 10.97 2.17
C PRO A 170 16.03 11.89 3.09
N ASN A 171 16.69 12.68 3.93
CA ASN A 171 16.05 13.45 5.01
C ASN A 171 15.59 14.85 4.56
N TYR A 172 15.41 15.06 3.27
CA TYR A 172 14.79 16.25 2.68
C TYR A 172 13.45 15.90 2.04
N VAL A 173 12.59 16.87 1.92
CA VAL A 173 11.42 16.77 1.04
C VAL A 173 11.86 17.07 -0.38
N TYR A 174 11.62 16.15 -1.29
CA TYR A 174 11.90 16.32 -2.71
C TYR A 174 10.63 16.61 -3.50
N SER A 175 10.78 17.08 -4.73
CA SER A 175 9.76 17.03 -5.75
C SER A 175 10.11 15.97 -6.80
N SER A 176 9.12 15.46 -7.53
CA SER A 176 9.41 14.71 -8.74
C SER A 176 9.91 15.66 -9.82
N SER A 177 10.98 15.28 -10.53
CA SER A 177 11.47 16.07 -11.66
C SER A 177 10.45 16.12 -12.80
N SER A 178 9.70 15.04 -13.01
CA SER A 178 8.70 14.88 -14.08
C SER A 178 7.30 15.36 -13.68
N ALA A 179 7.04 15.52 -12.38
CA ALA A 179 5.80 16.02 -11.81
C ALA A 179 6.06 17.02 -10.65
N PRO A 180 6.49 18.25 -10.94
CA PRO A 180 7.03 19.19 -9.93
C PRO A 180 6.07 19.60 -8.81
N LYS A 181 4.75 19.37 -8.97
CA LYS A 181 3.75 19.64 -7.92
C LYS A 181 3.56 18.47 -6.96
N LEU A 182 4.12 17.30 -7.28
CA LEU A 182 4.09 16.12 -6.43
C LEU A 182 5.35 16.10 -5.55
N LYS A 183 5.18 16.12 -4.25
CA LYS A 183 6.28 15.92 -3.30
C LYS A 183 6.63 14.46 -3.17
N VAL A 184 7.90 14.16 -2.98
CA VAL A 184 8.42 12.81 -2.78
C VAL A 184 9.02 12.74 -1.38
N LEU A 185 8.46 11.87 -0.56
CA LEU A 185 8.92 11.61 0.79
C LEU A 185 9.75 10.32 0.76
N LEU A 186 11.03 10.41 1.07
CA LEU A 186 11.98 9.31 0.95
C LEU A 186 12.19 8.61 2.30
N ARG A 187 12.11 7.28 2.29
CA ARG A 187 12.41 6.47 3.47
C ARG A 187 13.88 6.59 3.83
N ASN A 188 14.18 6.83 5.10
CA ASN A 188 15.52 6.62 5.61
C ASN A 188 15.72 5.13 5.84
N ALA A 189 16.39 4.47 4.86
CA ALA A 189 16.58 3.02 4.87
C ALA A 189 17.34 2.58 6.12
N ASN A 190 18.47 3.21 6.43
CA ASN A 190 19.33 2.80 7.55
C ASN A 190 18.57 2.79 8.88
N LEU A 191 17.94 3.90 9.25
CA LEU A 191 17.22 4.02 10.51
C LEU A 191 15.96 3.14 10.56
N SER A 192 15.29 2.95 9.42
CA SER A 192 14.15 2.04 9.36
C SER A 192 14.58 0.58 9.49
N ASP A 193 15.68 0.19 8.84
CA ASP A 193 16.20 -1.18 8.84
C ASP A 193 16.82 -1.55 10.20
N GLU A 194 17.38 -0.59 10.95
CA GLU A 194 17.79 -0.82 12.34
C GLU A 194 16.62 -1.35 13.19
N LEU A 195 15.43 -0.77 13.04
CA LEU A 195 14.25 -1.24 13.77
C LEU A 195 13.70 -2.54 13.19
N ALA A 196 13.65 -2.65 11.85
CA ALA A 196 13.02 -3.79 11.20
C ALA A 196 13.84 -5.07 11.33
N PHE A 197 15.17 -5.00 11.19
CA PHE A 197 16.03 -6.15 11.03
C PHE A 197 17.06 -6.34 12.13
N HIS A 198 17.52 -5.25 12.75
CA HIS A 198 18.69 -5.28 13.65
C HIS A 198 18.36 -4.99 15.12
N PHE A 199 17.12 -4.62 15.44
CA PHE A 199 16.74 -4.21 16.81
C PHE A 199 17.14 -5.23 17.88
N SER A 200 16.97 -6.51 17.64
CA SER A 200 17.29 -7.61 18.56
C SER A 200 18.51 -8.43 18.15
N ASP A 201 19.31 -7.98 17.18
CA ASP A 201 20.49 -8.67 16.70
C ASP A 201 21.72 -8.33 17.56
N PRO A 202 22.25 -9.28 18.39
CA PRO A 202 23.42 -9.02 19.24
C PRO A 202 24.72 -8.78 18.45
N ALA A 203 24.76 -9.17 17.16
CA ALA A 203 25.91 -8.94 16.28
C ALA A 203 25.91 -7.53 15.67
N TRP A 204 24.80 -6.80 15.76
CA TRP A 204 24.70 -5.44 15.24
C TRP A 204 25.51 -4.47 16.10
N SER A 205 26.28 -3.60 15.46
CA SER A 205 27.18 -2.65 16.16
C SER A 205 26.47 -1.70 17.12
N ASN A 206 25.18 -1.43 16.87
CA ASN A 206 24.36 -0.57 17.70
C ASN A 206 23.53 -1.33 18.75
N TYR A 207 23.71 -2.66 18.87
CA TYR A 207 23.03 -3.43 19.91
C TYR A 207 23.65 -3.17 21.31
N PRO A 208 22.85 -3.13 22.40
CA PRO A 208 21.39 -3.07 22.39
C PRO A 208 20.87 -1.70 21.93
N MET A 209 19.75 -1.71 21.21
CA MET A 209 19.05 -0.50 20.81
C MET A 209 17.97 -0.17 21.84
N ASP A 210 17.99 1.03 22.38
CA ASP A 210 16.94 1.59 23.22
C ASP A 210 16.42 2.92 22.65
N ALA A 211 15.33 3.41 23.21
CA ALA A 211 14.65 4.60 22.71
C ALA A 211 15.51 5.89 22.86
N GLU A 212 16.34 5.97 23.90
CA GLU A 212 17.20 7.11 24.12
C GLU A 212 18.34 7.15 23.10
N LYS A 213 18.97 6.01 22.84
CA LYS A 213 20.03 5.85 21.84
C LYS A 213 19.51 6.17 20.44
N TYR A 214 18.33 5.64 20.08
CA TYR A 214 17.72 5.92 18.78
C TYR A 214 17.32 7.39 18.62
N ALA A 215 16.74 8.02 19.66
CA ALA A 215 16.45 9.45 19.65
C ALA A 215 17.74 10.30 19.54
N SER A 216 18.86 9.82 20.11
CA SER A 216 20.16 10.49 19.97
C SER A 216 20.73 10.38 18.56
N GLN A 217 20.52 9.24 17.87
CA GLN A 217 20.86 9.11 16.43
C GLN A 217 20.05 10.09 15.57
N LEU A 218 18.73 10.20 15.85
CA LEU A 218 17.89 11.18 15.16
C LEU A 218 18.35 12.62 15.40
N ALA A 219 18.71 12.95 16.64
CA ALA A 219 19.21 14.29 17.00
C ALA A 219 20.62 14.61 16.46
N ALA A 220 21.39 13.60 16.07
CA ALA A 220 22.70 13.78 15.44
C ALA A 220 22.61 14.11 13.93
N ILE A 221 21.42 14.02 13.34
CA ILE A 221 21.17 14.42 11.94
C ILE A 221 21.28 15.96 11.87
N PRO A 222 21.96 16.51 10.85
CA PRO A 222 22.11 17.96 10.70
C PRO A 222 20.75 18.69 10.69
N GLU A 223 20.68 19.86 11.34
CA GLU A 223 19.44 20.65 11.44
C GLU A 223 18.93 21.14 10.07
N GLU A 224 19.78 21.21 9.06
CA GLU A 224 19.42 21.55 7.69
C GLU A 224 18.59 20.44 7.04
N GLU A 225 18.70 19.20 7.50
CA GLU A 225 17.90 18.07 7.05
C GLU A 225 16.50 18.13 7.69
N GLN A 226 15.50 18.35 6.88
CA GLN A 226 14.19 18.84 7.31
C GLN A 226 13.31 17.78 7.95
N VAL A 227 13.36 16.53 7.45
CA VAL A 227 12.41 15.47 7.79
C VAL A 227 13.07 14.10 7.69
N VAL A 228 12.94 13.31 8.74
CA VAL A 228 13.35 11.90 8.73
C VAL A 228 12.11 11.02 8.62
N ASN A 229 12.03 10.25 7.56
CA ASN A 229 10.93 9.31 7.35
C ASN A 229 11.34 7.90 7.76
N ILE A 230 10.74 7.39 8.83
CA ILE A 230 10.95 6.02 9.34
C ILE A 230 9.72 5.20 8.94
N TRP A 231 9.91 4.25 8.02
CA TRP A 231 8.83 3.38 7.54
C TRP A 231 9.22 1.93 7.66
N VAL A 232 8.39 1.19 8.34
CA VAL A 232 8.57 -0.25 8.60
C VAL A 232 7.24 -0.97 8.42
N GLY A 233 7.29 -2.23 8.00
CA GLY A 233 6.12 -3.09 8.00
C GLY A 233 5.58 -3.26 9.42
N ALA A 234 4.27 -3.27 9.57
CA ALA A 234 3.65 -3.42 10.89
C ALA A 234 4.04 -4.75 11.56
N GLU A 235 4.28 -5.78 10.76
CA GLU A 235 4.73 -7.12 11.14
C GLU A 235 6.12 -7.10 11.82
N THR A 236 6.87 -6.02 11.66
CA THR A 236 8.10 -5.80 12.43
C THR A 236 7.81 -5.88 13.92
N PHE A 237 6.72 -5.29 14.37
CA PHE A 237 6.35 -5.19 15.78
C PHE A 237 5.50 -6.38 16.22
N GLY A 238 6.11 -7.31 16.94
CA GLY A 238 5.47 -8.49 17.48
C GLY A 238 5.77 -9.79 16.74
N MET A 239 5.96 -9.75 15.41
CA MET A 239 6.34 -10.94 14.63
C MET A 239 7.85 -11.00 14.40
N ARG A 240 8.43 -10.08 13.64
CA ARG A 240 9.88 -10.07 13.38
C ARG A 240 10.67 -9.75 14.62
N GLN A 241 10.28 -8.69 15.31
CA GLN A 241 10.77 -8.32 16.64
C GLN A 241 9.68 -8.70 17.65
N ASN A 242 9.75 -9.91 18.21
CA ASN A 242 8.73 -10.39 19.14
C ASN A 242 8.67 -9.54 20.42
N ALA A 243 7.56 -9.62 21.15
CA ALA A 243 7.34 -8.79 22.34
C ALA A 243 8.45 -8.92 23.41
N GLY A 244 9.09 -10.11 23.51
CA GLY A 244 10.19 -10.36 24.44
C GLY A 244 11.47 -9.58 24.13
N THR A 245 11.61 -9.00 22.95
CA THR A 245 12.76 -8.15 22.60
C THR A 245 12.71 -6.76 23.24
N GLY A 246 11.57 -6.36 23.82
CA GLY A 246 11.34 -5.01 24.34
C GLY A 246 10.96 -3.96 23.29
N ILE A 247 10.62 -4.38 22.07
CA ILE A 247 10.30 -3.47 20.96
C ILE A 247 9.10 -2.55 21.26
N PHE A 248 8.08 -3.04 21.97
CA PHE A 248 6.92 -2.23 22.35
C PHE A 248 7.24 -1.20 23.45
N ASP A 249 8.12 -1.55 24.40
CA ASP A 249 8.59 -0.61 25.43
C ASP A 249 9.49 0.47 24.81
N PHE A 250 10.32 0.08 23.84
CA PHE A 250 11.08 1.01 23.01
C PHE A 250 10.14 2.02 22.32
N LEU A 251 9.10 1.56 21.62
CA LEU A 251 8.13 2.42 20.95
C LEU A 251 7.46 3.40 21.93
N LYS A 252 6.99 2.91 23.08
CA LYS A 252 6.33 3.76 24.10
C LYS A 252 7.24 4.87 24.62
N ALA A 253 8.53 4.59 24.79
CA ALA A 253 9.51 5.54 25.32
C ALA A 253 10.01 6.52 24.24
N LEU A 254 10.02 6.15 22.98
CA LEU A 254 10.60 6.94 21.89
C LEU A 254 10.08 8.37 21.79
N PRO A 255 8.76 8.65 21.87
CA PRO A 255 8.26 10.02 21.80
C PRO A 255 8.79 10.93 22.93
N TYR A 256 8.97 10.39 24.11
CA TYR A 256 9.55 11.16 25.24
C TYR A 256 10.96 11.62 24.92
N PHE A 257 11.86 10.69 24.59
CA PHE A 257 13.25 11.02 24.32
C PHE A 257 13.45 11.88 23.07
N ALA A 258 12.61 11.70 22.04
CA ALA A 258 12.66 12.52 20.84
C ALA A 258 12.19 13.96 21.11
N LEU A 259 11.08 14.15 21.81
CA LEU A 259 10.55 15.47 22.17
C LEU A 259 11.51 16.26 23.09
N GLU A 260 12.17 15.59 24.04
CA GLU A 260 13.21 16.18 24.91
C GLU A 260 14.41 16.73 24.09
N ARG A 261 14.66 16.14 22.91
CA ARG A 261 15.72 16.57 21.98
C ARG A 261 15.21 17.56 20.90
N GLY A 262 14.00 18.07 21.03
CA GLY A 262 13.41 19.02 20.10
C GLY A 262 12.88 18.41 18.80
N ILE A 263 12.81 17.07 18.71
CA ILE A 263 12.29 16.37 17.52
C ILE A 263 10.79 16.24 17.62
N GLY A 264 10.06 16.82 16.66
CA GLY A 264 8.59 16.71 16.54
C GLY A 264 8.16 15.57 15.64
N PHE A 265 6.89 15.22 15.71
CA PHE A 265 6.27 14.19 14.88
C PHE A 265 5.19 14.80 14.00
N LEU A 266 5.16 14.45 12.73
CA LEU A 266 4.21 14.96 11.76
C LEU A 266 3.62 13.81 10.94
N THR A 267 2.36 13.96 10.54
CA THR A 267 1.80 13.10 9.49
C THR A 267 2.34 13.53 8.11
N PRO A 268 2.31 12.65 7.10
CA PRO A 268 2.72 13.00 5.73
C PRO A 268 2.00 14.23 5.16
N THR A 269 0.70 14.37 5.38
CA THR A 269 -0.05 15.57 4.97
C THR A 269 0.43 16.84 5.70
N GLU A 270 0.82 16.74 6.96
CA GLU A 270 1.40 17.88 7.70
C GLU A 270 2.77 18.26 7.14
N VAL A 271 3.62 17.26 6.81
CA VAL A 271 4.91 17.50 6.13
C VAL A 271 4.68 18.21 4.81
N VAL A 272 3.76 17.72 3.99
CA VAL A 272 3.41 18.35 2.70
C VAL A 272 3.00 19.83 2.85
N LYS A 273 2.29 20.16 3.92
CA LYS A 273 1.84 21.53 4.18
C LYS A 273 2.92 22.43 4.75
N LYS A 274 3.78 21.90 5.62
CA LYS A 274 4.74 22.70 6.42
C LYS A 274 6.12 22.81 5.79
N VAL A 275 6.55 21.81 5.01
CA VAL A 275 7.92 21.69 4.51
C VAL A 275 7.94 21.83 2.99
N SER A 276 8.71 22.77 2.46
CA SER A 276 8.90 22.94 1.03
C SER A 276 9.88 21.91 0.47
N ALA A 277 9.69 21.50 -0.78
CA ALA A 277 10.70 20.68 -1.46
C ALA A 277 11.98 21.49 -1.67
N THR A 278 13.10 20.88 -1.33
CA THR A 278 14.44 21.49 -1.42
C THR A 278 15.07 21.25 -2.79
N ASP A 279 14.80 20.09 -3.38
CA ASP A 279 15.40 19.66 -4.63
C ASP A 279 14.44 18.66 -5.34
N SER A 280 14.86 18.10 -6.46
CA SER A 280 14.10 17.09 -7.19
C SER A 280 14.83 15.78 -7.31
N VAL A 281 14.06 14.70 -7.47
CA VAL A 281 14.57 13.36 -7.77
C VAL A 281 14.12 12.93 -9.16
N VAL A 282 14.97 12.12 -9.81
CA VAL A 282 14.73 11.50 -11.12
C VAL A 282 14.75 10.00 -10.93
N VAL A 283 13.65 9.33 -11.28
CA VAL A 283 13.49 7.87 -11.14
C VAL A 283 12.88 7.32 -12.43
N PRO A 284 13.72 7.06 -13.45
CA PRO A 284 13.24 6.70 -14.78
C PRO A 284 12.66 5.29 -14.88
N TYR A 285 12.97 4.43 -13.91
CA TYR A 285 12.47 3.06 -13.85
C TYR A 285 11.79 2.79 -12.52
N PRO A 286 10.76 1.91 -12.49
CA PRO A 286 10.09 1.57 -11.25
C PRO A 286 11.05 1.03 -10.19
N MET A 287 10.98 1.60 -8.99
CA MET A 287 11.73 1.14 -7.83
C MET A 287 10.79 0.77 -6.70
N THR A 288 11.24 -0.13 -5.81
CA THR A 288 10.58 -0.54 -4.57
C THR A 288 11.59 -0.58 -3.42
N TRP A 289 11.12 -0.83 -2.20
CA TRP A 289 12.05 -1.04 -1.07
C TRP A 289 12.63 -2.46 -1.06
N ALA A 290 11.97 -3.41 -1.75
CA ALA A 290 12.29 -4.82 -1.72
C ALA A 290 13.59 -5.15 -2.48
N GLY A 291 14.23 -6.23 -2.06
CA GLY A 291 15.45 -6.73 -2.67
C GLY A 291 16.66 -5.79 -2.52
N GLU A 292 17.82 -6.25 -2.95
CA GLU A 292 19.07 -5.48 -2.91
C GLU A 292 19.11 -4.39 -3.99
N ALA A 293 18.60 -4.69 -5.18
CA ALA A 293 18.58 -3.78 -6.32
C ALA A 293 17.59 -2.61 -6.15
N LYS A 294 16.62 -2.71 -5.22
CA LYS A 294 15.57 -1.71 -4.98
C LYS A 294 14.74 -1.41 -6.24
N ASP A 295 14.49 -2.42 -7.05
CA ASP A 295 13.68 -2.38 -8.28
C ASP A 295 12.48 -3.34 -8.19
N LEU A 296 11.88 -3.69 -9.32
CA LEU A 296 10.75 -4.63 -9.38
C LEU A 296 11.17 -6.10 -9.45
N SER A 297 12.46 -6.44 -9.46
CA SER A 297 12.92 -7.81 -9.69
C SER A 297 12.43 -8.82 -8.64
N THR A 298 12.11 -8.37 -7.45
CA THR A 298 11.47 -9.22 -6.43
C THR A 298 10.11 -9.75 -6.90
N TYR A 299 9.37 -9.01 -7.73
CA TYR A 299 7.99 -9.31 -8.13
C TYR A 299 7.82 -9.64 -9.62
N ASN A 300 8.78 -9.27 -10.48
CA ASN A 300 8.75 -9.54 -11.94
C ASN A 300 10.10 -9.98 -12.52
N GLY A 301 11.03 -10.39 -11.67
CA GLY A 301 12.42 -10.66 -12.06
C GLY A 301 12.65 -12.00 -12.76
N ASN A 302 11.67 -12.90 -12.80
CA ASN A 302 11.79 -14.20 -13.44
C ASN A 302 10.62 -14.48 -14.40
N ASP A 303 10.80 -15.49 -15.26
CA ASP A 303 9.82 -15.85 -16.30
C ASP A 303 8.46 -16.29 -15.73
N LEU A 304 8.43 -16.91 -14.54
CA LEU A 304 7.18 -17.34 -13.88
C LEU A 304 6.32 -16.13 -13.50
N GLN A 305 6.94 -15.16 -12.85
CA GLN A 305 6.29 -13.92 -12.45
C GLN A 305 5.80 -13.13 -13.66
N GLN A 306 6.64 -12.99 -14.69
CA GLN A 306 6.30 -12.27 -15.93
C GLN A 306 5.14 -12.90 -16.68
N GLU A 307 5.09 -14.23 -16.76
CA GLU A 307 3.98 -14.95 -17.41
C GLU A 307 2.67 -14.78 -16.63
N ALA A 308 2.73 -14.85 -15.30
CA ALA A 308 1.56 -14.62 -14.43
C ALA A 308 1.02 -13.20 -14.62
N ILE A 309 1.87 -12.18 -14.54
CA ILE A 309 1.52 -10.76 -14.72
C ILE A 309 0.91 -10.52 -16.09
N LYS A 310 1.56 -11.01 -17.14
CA LYS A 310 1.11 -10.85 -18.52
C LYS A 310 -0.30 -11.37 -18.72
N LYS A 311 -0.60 -12.59 -18.24
CA LYS A 311 -1.94 -13.17 -18.35
C LYS A 311 -2.97 -12.46 -17.49
N LEU A 312 -2.60 -12.06 -16.27
CA LEU A 312 -3.49 -11.38 -15.34
C LEU A 312 -3.97 -10.02 -15.90
N TYR A 313 -3.06 -9.21 -16.44
CA TYR A 313 -3.40 -7.87 -16.94
C TYR A 313 -3.87 -7.87 -18.40
N ALA A 314 -3.66 -8.94 -19.18
CA ALA A 314 -4.17 -9.04 -20.55
C ALA A 314 -5.70 -8.96 -20.63
N VAL A 315 -6.40 -9.27 -19.56
CA VAL A 315 -7.88 -9.27 -19.50
C VAL A 315 -8.45 -8.04 -18.81
N ALA A 316 -7.63 -7.09 -18.37
CA ALA A 316 -8.04 -5.93 -17.58
C ALA A 316 -9.24 -5.19 -18.19
N GLU A 317 -9.17 -4.83 -19.47
CA GLU A 317 -10.25 -4.10 -20.15
C GLU A 317 -11.55 -4.89 -20.17
N ARG A 318 -11.50 -6.20 -20.45
CA ARG A 318 -12.68 -7.07 -20.45
C ARG A 318 -13.30 -7.18 -19.07
N VAL A 319 -12.49 -7.28 -18.03
CA VAL A 319 -12.99 -7.33 -16.64
C VAL A 319 -13.64 -6.00 -16.24
N HIS A 320 -13.06 -4.86 -16.64
CA HIS A 320 -13.67 -3.55 -16.37
C HIS A 320 -15.05 -3.40 -17.04
N LEU A 321 -15.24 -3.95 -18.24
CA LEU A 321 -16.51 -3.96 -18.95
C LEU A 321 -17.52 -4.97 -18.38
N CYS A 322 -17.06 -5.98 -17.65
CA CYS A 322 -17.88 -7.03 -17.09
C CYS A 322 -18.92 -6.51 -16.09
N GLN A 323 -20.12 -7.09 -16.07
CA GLN A 323 -21.17 -6.80 -15.08
C GLN A 323 -21.15 -7.78 -13.88
N ASP A 324 -20.44 -8.89 -14.01
CA ASP A 324 -20.30 -9.88 -12.94
C ASP A 324 -19.42 -9.34 -11.82
N LYS A 325 -20.03 -9.08 -10.66
CA LYS A 325 -19.34 -8.55 -9.49
C LYS A 325 -18.35 -9.55 -8.88
N GLN A 326 -18.67 -10.86 -8.95
CA GLN A 326 -17.77 -11.89 -8.41
C GLN A 326 -16.53 -12.01 -9.28
N LEU A 327 -16.67 -11.99 -10.59
CA LEU A 327 -15.53 -12.01 -11.51
C LEU A 327 -14.63 -10.80 -11.32
N LYS A 328 -15.20 -9.59 -11.15
CA LYS A 328 -14.41 -8.38 -10.80
C LYS A 328 -13.70 -8.52 -9.47
N ARG A 329 -14.35 -9.11 -8.46
CA ARG A 329 -13.75 -9.35 -7.15
C ARG A 329 -12.59 -10.34 -7.24
N ASP A 330 -12.80 -11.46 -7.94
CA ASP A 330 -11.76 -12.47 -8.13
C ASP A 330 -10.51 -11.88 -8.80
N TRP A 331 -10.71 -11.09 -9.87
CA TRP A 331 -9.61 -10.41 -10.54
C TRP A 331 -8.88 -9.42 -9.63
N LEU A 332 -9.62 -8.63 -8.85
CA LEU A 332 -9.04 -7.71 -7.88
C LEU A 332 -8.17 -8.45 -6.86
N MET A 333 -8.66 -9.56 -6.32
CA MET A 333 -7.94 -10.34 -5.31
C MET A 333 -6.70 -11.04 -5.89
N LEU A 334 -6.76 -11.50 -7.15
CA LEU A 334 -5.63 -12.15 -7.83
C LEU A 334 -4.46 -11.20 -8.14
N GLN A 335 -4.66 -9.88 -8.02
CA GLN A 335 -3.62 -8.87 -8.25
C GLN A 335 -2.68 -8.68 -7.05
N ASP A 336 -2.92 -9.31 -5.91
CA ASP A 336 -2.07 -9.17 -4.73
C ASP A 336 -0.62 -9.52 -5.02
N VAL A 337 0.28 -8.60 -4.71
CA VAL A 337 1.72 -8.71 -5.02
C VAL A 337 2.39 -9.90 -4.33
N ASN A 338 1.85 -10.37 -3.21
CA ASN A 338 2.41 -11.51 -2.49
C ASN A 338 2.36 -12.81 -3.32
N TYR A 339 1.34 -12.98 -4.18
CA TYR A 339 1.32 -14.15 -5.07
C TYR A 339 2.49 -14.15 -6.05
N LEU A 340 2.93 -12.98 -6.51
CA LEU A 340 4.13 -12.84 -7.32
C LEU A 340 5.40 -13.06 -6.49
N HIS A 341 5.43 -12.57 -5.24
CA HIS A 341 6.56 -12.80 -4.34
C HIS A 341 6.77 -14.30 -4.07
N PHE A 342 5.71 -15.06 -3.87
CA PHE A 342 5.80 -16.53 -3.68
C PHE A 342 6.42 -17.27 -4.88
N MET A 343 6.44 -16.66 -6.06
CA MET A 343 7.09 -17.18 -7.28
C MET A 343 8.56 -16.75 -7.42
N ASN A 344 9.11 -16.02 -6.45
CA ASN A 344 10.51 -15.60 -6.47
C ASN A 344 11.42 -16.76 -6.04
N HIS A 345 12.47 -17.06 -6.84
CA HIS A 345 13.40 -18.16 -6.57
C HIS A 345 14.45 -17.85 -5.50
N ILE A 346 14.71 -16.56 -5.25
CA ILE A 346 15.76 -16.10 -4.34
C ILE A 346 15.17 -15.83 -2.96
N ASP A 347 14.02 -15.16 -2.91
CA ASP A 347 13.31 -14.81 -1.69
C ASP A 347 11.81 -15.01 -1.91
N GLN A 348 11.29 -16.13 -1.45
CA GLN A 348 9.86 -16.46 -1.51
C GLN A 348 9.03 -15.77 -0.41
N GLY A 349 9.70 -15.18 0.59
CA GLY A 349 9.01 -14.73 1.80
C GLY A 349 8.39 -15.88 2.61
N ALA A 350 7.49 -15.53 3.51
CA ALA A 350 6.74 -16.52 4.29
C ALA A 350 5.60 -17.08 3.42
N THR A 351 5.71 -18.33 3.02
CA THR A 351 4.73 -19.00 2.16
C THR A 351 4.50 -20.44 2.58
N HIS A 352 3.33 -20.98 2.22
CA HIS A 352 2.96 -22.39 2.41
C HIS A 352 3.31 -23.27 1.21
N PHE A 353 3.82 -22.67 0.13
CA PHE A 353 4.25 -23.42 -1.06
C PHE A 353 5.63 -24.02 -0.86
N GLU A 354 5.85 -25.22 -1.41
CA GLU A 354 7.12 -25.94 -1.30
C GLU A 354 8.24 -25.29 -2.13
N SER A 355 7.87 -24.59 -3.20
CA SER A 355 8.80 -23.90 -4.09
C SER A 355 8.11 -22.77 -4.88
N ALA A 356 8.90 -21.91 -5.48
CA ALA A 356 8.42 -20.87 -6.41
C ALA A 356 7.63 -21.45 -7.59
N TYR A 357 8.04 -22.62 -8.07
CA TYR A 357 7.33 -23.33 -9.15
C TYR A 357 5.99 -23.88 -8.68
N ASP A 358 5.92 -24.40 -7.46
CA ASP A 358 4.67 -24.88 -6.85
C ASP A 358 3.66 -23.73 -6.69
N ALA A 359 4.12 -22.58 -6.20
CA ALA A 359 3.31 -21.36 -6.11
C ALA A 359 2.80 -20.93 -7.49
N PHE A 360 3.68 -20.94 -8.50
CA PHE A 360 3.33 -20.59 -9.87
C PHE A 360 2.26 -21.53 -10.44
N ILE A 361 2.45 -22.84 -10.35
CA ILE A 361 1.47 -23.81 -10.89
C ILE A 361 0.11 -23.64 -10.23
N ASN A 362 0.07 -23.48 -8.90
CA ASN A 362 -1.17 -23.27 -8.18
C ASN A 362 -1.88 -21.99 -8.65
N TYR A 363 -1.15 -20.90 -8.71
CA TYR A 363 -1.68 -19.62 -9.18
C TYR A 363 -2.17 -19.68 -10.64
N MET A 364 -1.40 -20.34 -11.53
CA MET A 364 -1.75 -20.46 -12.94
C MET A 364 -2.97 -21.35 -13.17
N ASN A 365 -3.23 -22.35 -12.35
CA ASN A 365 -4.44 -23.13 -12.41
C ASN A 365 -5.67 -22.28 -12.05
N VAL A 366 -5.57 -21.47 -10.98
CA VAL A 366 -6.62 -20.51 -10.60
C VAL A 366 -6.84 -19.48 -11.72
N LEU A 367 -5.75 -18.93 -12.23
CA LEU A 367 -5.82 -17.95 -13.31
C LEU A 367 -6.41 -18.54 -14.59
N ALA A 368 -6.14 -19.81 -14.91
CA ALA A 368 -6.70 -20.48 -16.07
C ALA A 368 -8.23 -20.62 -15.97
N ASP A 369 -8.77 -20.99 -14.81
CA ASP A 369 -10.21 -21.00 -14.56
C ASP A 369 -10.81 -19.60 -14.68
N PHE A 370 -10.18 -18.63 -14.04
CA PHE A 370 -10.60 -17.23 -14.11
C PHE A 370 -10.66 -16.72 -15.56
N LEU A 371 -9.61 -16.98 -16.35
CA LEU A 371 -9.55 -16.59 -17.77
C LEU A 371 -10.64 -17.27 -18.60
N GLN A 372 -10.93 -18.55 -18.36
CA GLN A 372 -12.02 -19.25 -19.02
C GLN A 372 -13.37 -18.56 -18.73
N ARG A 373 -13.65 -18.16 -17.50
CA ARG A 373 -14.86 -17.42 -17.11
C ARG A 373 -14.95 -16.06 -17.81
N VAL A 374 -13.79 -15.36 -17.96
CA VAL A 374 -13.74 -14.10 -18.73
C VAL A 374 -14.05 -14.35 -20.20
N ASP A 375 -13.49 -15.40 -20.80
CA ASP A 375 -13.70 -15.74 -22.21
C ASP A 375 -15.16 -16.18 -22.49
N GLU A 376 -15.83 -16.85 -21.56
CA GLU A 376 -17.24 -17.21 -21.66
C GLU A 376 -18.14 -15.97 -21.68
N GLN A 377 -17.80 -14.93 -20.93
CA GLN A 377 -18.57 -13.68 -20.92
C GLN A 377 -18.21 -12.76 -22.10
N TYR A 378 -16.95 -12.77 -22.53
CA TYR A 378 -16.42 -11.91 -23.59
C TYR A 378 -15.52 -12.71 -24.54
N PRO A 379 -16.09 -13.57 -25.40
CA PRO A 379 -15.32 -14.35 -26.36
C PRO A 379 -14.54 -13.44 -27.32
N THR A 380 -13.28 -13.74 -27.54
CA THR A 380 -12.36 -13.00 -28.42
C THR A 380 -12.53 -13.42 -29.89
N THR A 381 -13.70 -13.20 -30.48
CA THR A 381 -13.87 -13.27 -31.94
C THR A 381 -13.82 -11.87 -32.53
N VAL A 382 -13.49 -11.74 -33.84
CA VAL A 382 -13.42 -10.43 -34.54
C VAL A 382 -14.72 -9.64 -34.40
N GLU A 383 -15.88 -10.30 -34.46
CA GLU A 383 -17.21 -9.69 -34.24
C GLU A 383 -17.40 -9.19 -32.81
N ASN A 384 -16.71 -9.80 -31.84
CA ASN A 384 -16.77 -9.39 -30.43
C ASN A 384 -15.75 -8.30 -30.08
N GLU A 385 -14.68 -8.14 -30.86
CA GLU A 385 -13.76 -6.99 -30.70
C GLU A 385 -14.45 -5.68 -31.03
N GLU A 386 -15.25 -5.62 -32.12
CA GLU A 386 -16.06 -4.44 -32.44
C GLU A 386 -17.11 -4.16 -31.37
N LEU A 387 -17.75 -5.19 -30.83
CA LEU A 387 -18.73 -5.08 -29.74
C LEU A 387 -18.03 -4.59 -28.44
N ASN A 388 -16.87 -5.09 -28.14
CA ASN A 388 -16.09 -4.69 -26.95
C ASN A 388 -15.62 -3.22 -27.07
N GLU A 389 -15.18 -2.77 -28.23
CA GLU A 389 -14.86 -1.37 -28.50
C GLU A 389 -16.09 -0.45 -28.33
N LEU A 390 -17.26 -0.92 -28.79
CA LEU A 390 -18.52 -0.19 -28.62
C LEU A 390 -18.93 -0.11 -27.15
N LEU A 391 -18.85 -1.22 -26.41
CA LEU A 391 -19.13 -1.28 -24.97
C LEU A 391 -18.18 -0.40 -24.16
N LYS A 392 -16.88 -0.38 -24.51
CA LYS A 392 -15.88 0.51 -23.91
C LYS A 392 -16.25 1.98 -24.15
N THR A 393 -16.69 2.32 -25.35
CA THR A 393 -17.14 3.67 -25.68
C THR A 393 -18.36 4.07 -24.86
N ILE A 394 -19.34 3.19 -24.74
CA ILE A 394 -20.56 3.41 -23.94
C ILE A 394 -20.18 3.62 -22.46
N ASN A 395 -19.36 2.75 -21.90
CA ASN A 395 -18.94 2.85 -20.48
C ASN A 395 -18.18 4.16 -20.19
N ASN A 396 -17.32 4.59 -21.12
CA ASN A 396 -16.63 5.89 -21.01
C ASN A 396 -17.60 7.08 -21.05
N GLN A 397 -18.59 7.01 -21.94
CA GLN A 397 -19.65 8.04 -22.04
C GLN A 397 -20.52 8.08 -20.77
N GLU A 398 -20.87 6.93 -20.19
CA GLU A 398 -21.61 6.86 -18.92
C GLU A 398 -20.82 7.47 -17.76
N LYS A 399 -19.51 7.20 -17.67
CA LYS A 399 -18.62 7.83 -16.67
C LYS A 399 -18.56 9.34 -16.85
N GLU A 400 -18.46 9.82 -18.08
CA GLU A 400 -18.46 11.26 -18.40
C GLU A 400 -19.81 11.91 -18.05
N ILE A 401 -20.92 11.28 -18.39
CA ILE A 401 -22.27 11.75 -18.04
C ILE A 401 -22.41 11.84 -16.52
N ALA A 402 -22.00 10.81 -15.77
CA ALA A 402 -22.07 10.84 -14.31
C ALA A 402 -21.21 11.97 -13.70
N SER A 403 -20.03 12.24 -14.28
CA SER A 403 -19.17 13.36 -13.87
C SER A 403 -19.82 14.73 -14.14
N LEU A 404 -20.38 14.91 -15.34
CA LEU A 404 -21.06 16.14 -15.72
C LEU A 404 -22.35 16.38 -14.90
N GLU A 405 -23.09 15.34 -14.59
CA GLU A 405 -24.26 15.45 -13.70
C GLU A 405 -23.88 15.85 -12.27
N LYS A 406 -22.73 15.39 -11.78
CA LYS A 406 -22.20 15.82 -10.48
C LYS A 406 -21.82 17.29 -10.52
N GLU A 407 -21.13 17.73 -11.56
CA GLU A 407 -20.74 19.13 -11.74
C GLU A 407 -21.97 20.05 -11.84
N ILE A 408 -22.99 19.64 -12.60
CA ILE A 408 -24.27 20.37 -12.69
C ILE A 408 -24.95 20.47 -11.31
N ARG A 409 -24.93 19.42 -10.51
CA ARG A 409 -25.48 19.45 -9.14
C ARG A 409 -24.72 20.46 -8.26
N ASP A 410 -23.40 20.47 -8.34
CA ASP A 410 -22.56 21.36 -7.56
C ASP A 410 -22.71 22.82 -7.98
N LEU A 411 -22.79 23.08 -9.29
CA LEU A 411 -23.08 24.42 -9.81
C LEU A 411 -24.48 24.94 -9.41
N LYS A 412 -25.51 24.08 -9.48
CA LYS A 412 -26.84 24.42 -9.01
C LYS A 412 -26.89 24.73 -7.52
N LYS A 413 -26.09 24.02 -6.71
CA LYS A 413 -25.98 24.28 -5.27
C LYS A 413 -25.32 25.64 -5.03
N ARG A 414 -24.20 25.94 -5.67
CA ARG A 414 -23.52 27.25 -5.59
C ARG A 414 -24.41 28.40 -6.00
N ALA A 415 -25.13 28.27 -7.13
CA ALA A 415 -26.08 29.29 -7.60
C ALA A 415 -27.25 29.53 -6.63
N ARG A 416 -27.70 28.50 -5.90
CA ARG A 416 -28.73 28.70 -4.85
C ARG A 416 -28.18 29.39 -3.61
N GLU A 417 -26.93 29.10 -3.24
CA GLU A 417 -26.25 29.77 -2.10
C GLU A 417 -25.99 31.23 -2.38
N GLU A 418 -25.60 31.60 -3.62
CA GLU A 418 -25.42 32.96 -4.04
C GLU A 418 -26.74 33.76 -4.07
N LYS A 419 -27.83 33.12 -4.50
CA LYS A 419 -29.18 33.75 -4.45
C LYS A 419 -29.72 33.95 -3.02
N LYS A 420 -29.21 33.22 -2.03
CA LYS A 420 -29.58 33.41 -0.61
C LYS A 420 -28.73 34.47 0.08
N LYS A 421 -27.62 34.90 -0.53
CA LYS A 421 -26.73 35.93 0.01
C LYS A 421 -27.01 37.32 -0.58
N LYS A 422 -27.89 37.41 -1.58
CA LYS A 422 -28.49 38.64 -2.12
C LYS A 422 -29.91 38.82 -1.55
#